data_e3817a19f2de9d1df2ae82d2475a9e89
#
_entry.id   e3817a19f2de9d1df2ae82d2475a9e89
#
_cell.length_a   1.000
_cell.length_b   1.000
_cell.length_c   1.000
_cell.angle_alpha   90.00
_cell.angle_beta   90.00
_cell.angle_gamma   90.00
#
_symmetry.space_group_name_H-M   'P 1'
#
loop_
_entity.id
_entity.type
_entity.pdbx_description
1 polymer ?
#
loop_
_entity_poly.entity_id
_entity_poly.type
_entity_poly.pdbx_seq_one_letter_code
_entity_poly.pdbx_strand_id
1 'polypeptide(L)'
;MKYITNIEQIEQIPKAEREKLKAVADTHSFRVSEYYLGLIDWNDPADPIRRLVIPNIAELTNWGHLDASNEAANTVVQGVQHKYPDTALLLCNEACGSYCRYCFRKRLFMNDNEEAVKDIGPGLDYVRQHPEISNVLLTGGDPLLLSTGRLTDMIESIRAIDHVQIIRLGTKMTAFNPWRILDDAPLLELLSTHSTPYKRIYFMNHFDHPRELTDPVIECLDKLIRAGVILTNQCPLVAGINDDPEVLSELFRKLSWIGCPPYYLFQGRPIAGNEPFKVPIVRGWEIFREALRQGAGLARRAR
;
A
#
# COMPACT_ATOMS: atom_id res chain seq x y z
N MET A 1 13.48 -12.70 3.84
CA MET A 1 12.18 -12.61 4.55
C MET A 1 11.30 -13.78 4.17
N LYS A 2 10.70 -14.47 5.14
CA LYS A 2 9.72 -15.54 4.89
C LYS A 2 8.31 -14.98 4.85
N TYR A 3 7.50 -15.49 3.92
CA TYR A 3 6.10 -15.14 3.77
C TYR A 3 5.23 -16.38 4.01
N ILE A 4 4.20 -16.22 4.82
CA ILE A 4 3.23 -17.26 5.16
C ILE A 4 1.99 -17.05 4.31
N THR A 5 1.61 -18.08 3.54
CA THR A 5 0.46 -18.04 2.60
C THR A 5 -0.66 -19.00 2.99
N ASN A 6 -0.45 -19.79 4.04
CA ASN A 6 -1.46 -20.70 4.59
C ASN A 6 -1.73 -20.33 6.05
N ILE A 7 -2.97 -19.98 6.36
CA ILE A 7 -3.42 -19.62 7.72
C ILE A 7 -3.19 -20.75 8.73
N GLU A 8 -3.17 -22.01 8.30
CA GLU A 8 -2.91 -23.16 9.14
C GLU A 8 -1.50 -23.17 9.77
N GLN A 9 -0.56 -22.43 9.17
CA GLN A 9 0.83 -22.30 9.67
C GLN A 9 0.97 -21.32 10.83
N ILE A 10 -0.07 -20.55 11.18
CA ILE A 10 -0.02 -19.58 12.27
C ILE A 10 -0.46 -20.26 13.56
N GLU A 11 0.52 -20.76 14.31
CA GLU A 11 0.28 -21.52 15.54
C GLU A 11 -0.36 -20.70 16.66
N GLN A 12 -0.15 -19.39 16.68
CA GLN A 12 -0.73 -18.45 17.64
C GLN A 12 -2.25 -18.34 17.54
N ILE A 13 -2.85 -18.73 16.40
CA ILE A 13 -4.30 -18.80 16.23
C ILE A 13 -4.78 -20.19 16.68
N PRO A 14 -5.75 -20.31 17.58
CA PRO A 14 -6.32 -21.60 17.98
C PRO A 14 -6.80 -22.43 16.78
N LYS A 15 -6.59 -23.75 16.82
CA LYS A 15 -6.94 -24.65 15.70
C LYS A 15 -8.38 -24.49 15.23
N ALA A 16 -9.33 -24.43 16.14
CA ALA A 16 -10.75 -24.27 15.81
C ALA A 16 -11.06 -22.91 15.12
N GLU A 17 -10.28 -21.87 15.40
CA GLU A 17 -10.38 -20.58 14.72
C GLU A 17 -9.74 -20.67 13.33
N ARG A 18 -8.54 -21.27 13.18
CA ARG A 18 -7.88 -21.48 11.88
C ARG A 18 -8.77 -22.21 10.89
N GLU A 19 -9.47 -23.25 11.32
CA GLU A 19 -10.42 -24.00 10.48
C GLU A 19 -11.53 -23.11 9.93
N LYS A 20 -12.06 -22.18 10.75
CA LYS A 20 -13.07 -21.20 10.30
C LYS A 20 -12.50 -20.18 9.33
N LEU A 21 -11.30 -19.68 9.62
CA LEU A 21 -10.63 -18.65 8.81
C LEU A 21 -10.14 -19.18 7.46
N LYS A 22 -10.00 -20.51 7.30
CA LYS A 22 -9.63 -21.12 6.03
C LYS A 22 -10.59 -20.75 4.90
N ALA A 23 -11.90 -20.81 5.15
CA ALA A 23 -12.89 -20.41 4.15
C ALA A 23 -12.75 -18.97 3.68
N VAL A 24 -12.33 -18.06 4.58
CA VAL A 24 -12.03 -16.67 4.22
C VAL A 24 -10.75 -16.57 3.39
N ALA A 25 -9.71 -17.31 3.78
CA ALA A 25 -8.44 -17.34 3.07
C ALA A 25 -8.54 -17.95 1.66
N ASP A 26 -9.44 -18.92 1.49
CA ASP A 26 -9.74 -19.54 0.19
C ASP A 26 -10.52 -18.59 -0.74
N THR A 27 -11.38 -17.72 -0.17
CA THR A 27 -12.17 -16.73 -0.93
C THR A 27 -11.37 -15.47 -1.22
N HIS A 28 -10.64 -14.98 -0.22
CA HIS A 28 -9.85 -13.75 -0.28
C HIS A 28 -8.41 -14.07 0.10
N SER A 29 -7.55 -14.22 -0.88
CA SER A 29 -6.15 -14.63 -0.74
C SER A 29 -5.48 -14.14 0.54
N PHE A 30 -4.69 -15.01 1.16
CA PHE A 30 -3.97 -14.75 2.40
C PHE A 30 -2.46 -14.78 2.17
N ARG A 31 -1.78 -13.77 2.68
CA ARG A 31 -0.32 -13.71 2.73
C ARG A 31 0.12 -12.72 3.80
N VAL A 32 1.15 -13.06 4.57
CA VAL A 32 1.74 -12.18 5.57
C VAL A 32 3.24 -12.47 5.73
N SER A 33 4.04 -11.43 5.97
CA SER A 33 5.45 -11.61 6.32
C SER A 33 5.60 -12.06 7.79
N GLU A 34 6.59 -12.88 8.05
CA GLU A 34 6.92 -13.34 9.41
C GLU A 34 7.23 -12.16 10.36
N TYR A 35 7.90 -11.14 9.84
CA TYR A 35 8.16 -9.91 10.57
C TYR A 35 6.88 -9.20 11.03
N TYR A 36 5.93 -9.03 10.12
CA TYR A 36 4.69 -8.32 10.43
C TYR A 36 3.81 -9.09 11.41
N LEU A 37 3.83 -10.44 11.35
CA LEU A 37 3.20 -11.28 12.37
C LEU A 37 3.79 -11.07 13.77
N GLY A 38 5.10 -10.78 13.84
CA GLY A 38 5.78 -10.47 15.10
C GLY A 38 5.35 -9.15 15.76
N LEU A 39 4.64 -8.29 15.03
CA LEU A 39 4.10 -7.04 15.57
C LEU A 39 2.74 -7.22 16.27
N ILE A 40 2.08 -8.36 16.09
CA ILE A 40 0.76 -8.65 16.64
C ILE A 40 0.87 -8.93 18.14
N ASP A 41 0.03 -8.27 18.94
CA ASP A 41 -0.24 -8.70 20.31
C ASP A 41 -1.32 -9.80 20.27
N TRP A 42 -0.86 -11.05 20.35
CA TRP A 42 -1.74 -12.22 20.29
C TRP A 42 -2.63 -12.40 21.53
N ASN A 43 -2.39 -11.64 22.60
CA ASN A 43 -3.24 -11.64 23.80
C ASN A 43 -4.44 -10.69 23.66
N ASP A 44 -4.38 -9.76 22.71
CA ASP A 44 -5.47 -8.84 22.40
C ASP A 44 -6.25 -9.31 21.13
N PRO A 45 -7.47 -9.84 21.27
CA PRO A 45 -8.28 -10.25 20.14
C PRO A 45 -8.69 -9.07 19.22
N ALA A 46 -8.61 -7.83 19.71
CA ALA A 46 -8.90 -6.61 18.98
C ALA A 46 -7.65 -5.91 18.43
N ASP A 47 -6.48 -6.55 18.53
CA ASP A 47 -5.20 -5.98 18.08
C ASP A 47 -5.31 -5.40 16.65
N PRO A 48 -4.98 -4.11 16.44
CA PRO A 48 -5.11 -3.46 15.13
C PRO A 48 -4.17 -4.04 14.07
N ILE A 49 -2.97 -4.53 14.45
CA ILE A 49 -2.03 -5.16 13.51
C ILE A 49 -2.55 -6.53 13.08
N ARG A 50 -3.12 -7.30 14.02
CA ARG A 50 -3.83 -8.56 13.71
C ARG A 50 -4.95 -8.30 12.70
N ARG A 51 -5.77 -7.28 12.96
CA ARG A 51 -6.91 -6.91 12.12
C ARG A 51 -6.49 -6.50 10.69
N LEU A 52 -5.29 -5.93 10.52
CA LEU A 52 -4.76 -5.55 9.22
C LEU A 52 -4.52 -6.75 8.28
N VAL A 53 -4.07 -7.89 8.80
CA VAL A 53 -3.56 -8.99 7.97
C VAL A 53 -4.19 -10.36 8.23
N ILE A 54 -4.76 -10.60 9.42
CA ILE A 54 -5.41 -11.88 9.72
C ILE A 54 -6.87 -11.84 9.22
N PRO A 55 -7.32 -12.86 8.45
CA PRO A 55 -8.69 -12.96 7.99
C PRO A 55 -9.73 -12.85 9.11
N ASN A 56 -10.92 -12.35 8.77
CA ASN A 56 -12.07 -12.31 9.66
C ASN A 56 -13.29 -12.94 8.96
N ILE A 57 -14.06 -13.77 9.66
CA ILE A 57 -15.20 -14.47 9.09
C ILE A 57 -16.26 -13.54 8.50
N ALA A 58 -16.38 -12.31 9.05
CA ALA A 58 -17.29 -11.30 8.54
C ALA A 58 -16.91 -10.78 7.13
N GLU A 59 -15.71 -11.09 6.62
CA GLU A 59 -15.34 -10.78 5.23
C GLU A 59 -16.15 -11.59 4.20
N LEU A 60 -16.80 -12.68 4.62
CA LEU A 60 -17.68 -13.49 3.77
C LEU A 60 -19.08 -12.90 3.61
N THR A 61 -19.38 -11.77 4.26
CA THR A 61 -20.67 -11.11 4.10
C THR A 61 -20.86 -10.64 2.67
N ASN A 62 -22.04 -10.90 2.11
CA ASN A 62 -22.40 -10.44 0.77
C ASN A 62 -22.65 -8.92 0.78
N TRP A 63 -21.59 -8.14 0.54
CA TRP A 63 -21.60 -6.69 0.57
C TRP A 63 -20.58 -6.10 -0.40
N GLY A 64 -20.98 -5.07 -1.12
CA GLY A 64 -20.08 -4.33 -2.01
C GLY A 64 -19.77 -5.04 -3.33
N HIS A 65 -18.77 -4.54 -4.05
CA HIS A 65 -18.34 -5.02 -5.37
C HIS A 65 -16.83 -5.14 -5.42
N LEU A 66 -16.28 -6.05 -6.22
CA LEU A 66 -14.82 -6.22 -6.35
C LEU A 66 -14.15 -4.97 -6.94
N ASP A 67 -14.78 -4.30 -7.90
CA ASP A 67 -14.30 -3.01 -8.46
C ASP A 67 -15.23 -1.85 -8.10
N ALA A 68 -15.44 -1.60 -6.81
CA ALA A 68 -16.22 -0.45 -6.34
C ALA A 68 -15.54 0.91 -6.61
N SER A 69 -14.30 0.92 -7.08
CA SER A 69 -13.58 2.13 -7.53
C SER A 69 -13.80 2.43 -9.00
N ASN A 70 -14.43 1.51 -9.75
CA ASN A 70 -14.63 1.57 -11.20
C ASN A 70 -13.30 1.78 -11.93
N GLU A 71 -12.27 1.02 -11.55
CA GLU A 71 -10.95 1.11 -12.16
C GLU A 71 -10.97 0.61 -13.61
N ALA A 72 -11.81 -0.38 -13.92
CA ALA A 72 -11.99 -0.89 -15.27
C ALA A 72 -12.36 0.20 -16.28
N ALA A 73 -13.21 1.18 -15.89
CA ALA A 73 -13.61 2.28 -16.77
C ALA A 73 -12.46 3.27 -17.08
N ASN A 74 -11.37 3.23 -16.33
CA ASN A 74 -10.19 4.06 -16.55
C ASN A 74 -9.04 3.29 -17.22
N THR A 75 -9.22 2.00 -17.51
CA THR A 75 -8.22 1.16 -18.17
C THR A 75 -8.20 1.46 -19.65
N VAL A 76 -7.08 1.98 -20.14
CA VAL A 76 -6.88 2.41 -21.55
C VAL A 76 -6.09 1.38 -22.36
N VAL A 77 -5.19 0.66 -21.68
CA VAL A 77 -4.44 -0.49 -22.19
C VAL A 77 -4.36 -1.48 -21.03
N GLN A 78 -4.23 -2.77 -21.29
CA GLN A 78 -4.07 -3.77 -20.23
C GLN A 78 -2.93 -3.38 -19.28
N GLY A 79 -3.22 -3.34 -17.98
CA GLY A 79 -2.27 -2.89 -16.96
C GLY A 79 -2.08 -1.38 -16.84
N VAL A 80 -2.81 -0.56 -17.63
CA VAL A 80 -2.68 0.90 -17.63
C VAL A 80 -4.00 1.58 -17.32
N GLN A 81 -4.03 2.42 -16.31
CA GLN A 81 -5.17 3.26 -15.97
C GLN A 81 -4.80 4.74 -16.15
N HIS A 82 -5.63 5.50 -16.85
CA HIS A 82 -5.46 6.92 -17.11
C HIS A 82 -6.73 7.68 -16.72
N LYS A 83 -6.83 8.00 -15.43
CA LYS A 83 -7.98 8.70 -14.86
C LYS A 83 -7.79 10.22 -14.81
N TYR A 84 -6.58 10.65 -14.50
CA TYR A 84 -6.22 12.07 -14.37
C TYR A 84 -5.33 12.48 -15.53
N PRO A 85 -5.53 13.64 -16.14
CA PRO A 85 -4.84 14.01 -17.38
C PRO A 85 -3.31 13.90 -17.34
N ASP A 86 -2.70 14.20 -16.20
CA ASP A 86 -1.25 14.23 -16.03
C ASP A 86 -0.65 12.95 -15.46
N THR A 87 -1.47 11.92 -15.16
CA THR A 87 -1.03 10.74 -14.40
C THR A 87 -1.48 9.43 -15.02
N ALA A 88 -0.53 8.59 -15.40
CA ALA A 88 -0.76 7.18 -15.72
C ALA A 88 -0.40 6.28 -14.52
N LEU A 89 -1.21 5.24 -14.30
CA LEU A 89 -0.99 4.21 -13.31
C LEU A 89 -0.70 2.90 -14.02
N LEU A 90 0.42 2.24 -13.68
CA LEU A 90 0.82 0.95 -14.24
C LEU A 90 0.67 -0.14 -13.18
N LEU A 91 -0.18 -1.13 -13.45
CA LEU A 91 -0.37 -2.33 -12.64
C LEU A 91 0.72 -3.34 -13.02
N CYS A 92 1.89 -3.21 -12.41
CA CYS A 92 3.10 -3.96 -12.80
C CYS A 92 3.37 -5.21 -11.96
N ASN A 93 2.53 -5.50 -10.97
CA ASN A 93 2.65 -6.67 -10.10
C ASN A 93 1.29 -7.10 -9.57
N GLU A 94 1.09 -8.41 -9.44
CA GLU A 94 -0.13 -9.05 -8.93
C GLU A 94 -0.02 -9.53 -7.47
N ALA A 95 1.10 -9.23 -6.78
CA ALA A 95 1.35 -9.70 -5.42
C ALA A 95 1.87 -8.60 -4.50
N CYS A 96 1.63 -8.76 -3.20
CA CYS A 96 2.18 -7.93 -2.13
C CYS A 96 2.98 -8.76 -1.13
N GLY A 97 3.82 -8.11 -0.32
CA GLY A 97 4.54 -8.77 0.78
C GLY A 97 3.59 -9.33 1.84
N SER A 98 2.50 -8.63 2.13
CA SER A 98 1.35 -9.12 2.89
C SER A 98 0.08 -8.56 2.25
N TYR A 99 -1.05 -9.24 2.45
CA TYR A 99 -2.35 -8.78 1.94
C TYR A 99 -3.15 -8.08 3.03
N CYS A 100 -3.30 -6.76 2.89
CA CYS A 100 -4.21 -5.99 3.74
C CYS A 100 -5.64 -6.51 3.59
N ARG A 101 -6.31 -6.84 4.70
CA ARG A 101 -7.67 -7.41 4.64
C ARG A 101 -8.69 -6.44 4.04
N TYR A 102 -8.50 -5.15 4.23
CA TYR A 102 -9.33 -4.07 3.66
C TYR A 102 -8.93 -3.64 2.23
N CYS A 103 -7.99 -4.35 1.57
CA CYS A 103 -7.48 -3.94 0.26
C CYS A 103 -8.59 -3.69 -0.75
N PHE A 104 -8.58 -2.51 -1.39
CA PHE A 104 -9.58 -2.18 -2.42
C PHE A 104 -9.30 -2.82 -3.77
N ARG A 105 -8.08 -3.34 -3.96
CA ARG A 105 -7.64 -4.11 -5.12
C ARG A 105 -7.48 -5.59 -4.82
N LYS A 106 -8.14 -6.14 -3.80
CA LYS A 106 -8.03 -7.57 -3.46
C LYS A 106 -8.32 -8.50 -4.64
N ARG A 107 -9.10 -8.05 -5.62
CA ARG A 107 -9.38 -8.80 -6.85
C ARG A 107 -8.10 -9.14 -7.64
N LEU A 108 -7.03 -8.31 -7.56
CA LEU A 108 -5.75 -8.59 -8.23
C LEU A 108 -5.04 -9.83 -7.68
N PHE A 109 -5.39 -10.27 -6.48
CA PHE A 109 -4.80 -11.43 -5.80
C PHE A 109 -5.68 -12.67 -5.88
N MET A 110 -6.84 -12.57 -6.54
CA MET A 110 -7.75 -13.69 -6.76
C MET A 110 -7.35 -14.44 -8.05
N ASN A 111 -7.74 -15.69 -8.13
CA ASN A 111 -7.54 -16.48 -9.34
C ASN A 111 -8.21 -15.80 -10.54
N ASP A 112 -7.64 -15.99 -11.72
CA ASP A 112 -8.14 -15.48 -13.00
C ASP A 112 -8.12 -13.94 -13.17
N ASN A 113 -7.27 -13.23 -12.40
CA ASN A 113 -7.06 -11.80 -12.61
C ASN A 113 -5.94 -11.54 -13.63
N GLU A 114 -6.25 -10.80 -14.68
CA GLU A 114 -5.31 -10.44 -15.76
C GLU A 114 -5.07 -8.92 -15.82
N GLU A 115 -5.49 -8.14 -14.81
CA GLU A 115 -5.35 -6.68 -14.82
C GLU A 115 -3.89 -6.23 -14.64
N ALA A 116 -3.09 -6.95 -13.85
CA ALA A 116 -1.68 -6.67 -13.69
C ALA A 116 -0.85 -7.33 -14.80
N VAL A 117 0.15 -6.64 -15.30
CA VAL A 117 0.98 -7.10 -16.42
C VAL A 117 2.44 -7.29 -16.03
N LYS A 118 3.08 -8.32 -16.56
CA LYS A 118 4.52 -8.52 -16.44
C LYS A 118 5.29 -7.65 -17.42
N ASP A 119 4.77 -7.46 -18.63
CA ASP A 119 5.33 -6.58 -19.65
C ASP A 119 4.64 -5.23 -19.62
N ILE A 120 5.36 -4.19 -19.21
CA ILE A 120 4.86 -2.81 -19.20
C ILE A 120 5.10 -2.08 -20.53
N GLY A 121 5.69 -2.72 -21.52
CA GLY A 121 6.02 -2.12 -22.83
C GLY A 121 4.84 -1.41 -23.49
N PRO A 122 3.67 -2.07 -23.65
CA PRO A 122 2.47 -1.41 -24.19
C PRO A 122 2.02 -0.18 -23.38
N GLY A 123 2.19 -0.22 -22.06
CA GLY A 123 1.91 0.91 -21.18
C GLY A 123 2.88 2.07 -21.38
N LEU A 124 4.15 1.78 -21.57
CA LEU A 124 5.15 2.80 -21.88
C LEU A 124 4.91 3.46 -23.25
N ASP A 125 4.48 2.66 -24.23
CA ASP A 125 4.11 3.19 -25.57
C ASP A 125 2.89 4.12 -25.47
N TYR A 126 1.91 3.76 -24.66
CA TYR A 126 0.78 4.65 -24.36
C TYR A 126 1.27 5.96 -23.71
N VAL A 127 2.12 5.90 -22.68
CA VAL A 127 2.67 7.10 -22.02
C VAL A 127 3.46 7.96 -23.03
N ARG A 128 4.27 7.38 -23.91
CA ARG A 128 5.02 8.13 -24.94
C ARG A 128 4.12 8.91 -25.90
N GLN A 129 2.94 8.36 -26.23
CA GLN A 129 1.97 8.99 -27.12
C GLN A 129 1.12 10.08 -26.44
N HIS A 130 1.21 10.21 -25.11
CA HIS A 130 0.42 11.14 -24.29
C HIS A 130 1.33 12.10 -23.53
N PRO A 131 1.83 13.18 -24.17
CA PRO A 131 2.81 14.10 -23.58
C PRO A 131 2.28 14.89 -22.38
N GLU A 132 0.97 14.92 -22.16
CA GLU A 132 0.33 15.46 -20.97
C GLU A 132 0.62 14.63 -19.71
N ILE A 133 0.99 13.35 -19.84
CA ILE A 133 1.33 12.48 -18.72
C ILE A 133 2.74 12.80 -18.22
N SER A 134 2.84 13.59 -17.19
CA SER A 134 4.10 13.94 -16.53
C SER A 134 4.44 13.06 -15.33
N ASN A 135 3.54 12.17 -14.95
CA ASN A 135 3.58 11.41 -13.70
C ASN A 135 3.16 9.95 -13.93
N VAL A 136 4.03 9.01 -13.59
CA VAL A 136 3.77 7.58 -13.69
C VAL A 136 3.78 6.96 -12.30
N LEU A 137 2.69 6.25 -11.94
CA LEU A 137 2.57 5.50 -10.68
C LEU A 137 2.71 4.00 -10.95
N LEU A 138 3.77 3.39 -10.45
CA LEU A 138 3.93 1.94 -10.39
C LEU A 138 3.18 1.38 -9.17
N THR A 139 2.30 0.43 -9.40
CA THR A 139 1.45 -0.19 -8.38
C THR A 139 0.85 -1.51 -8.89
N GLY A 140 -0.30 -1.90 -8.39
CA GLY A 140 -1.02 -3.14 -8.66
C GLY A 140 -1.14 -3.90 -7.35
N GLY A 141 -0.36 -4.96 -7.16
CA GLY A 141 0.20 -5.36 -5.89
C GLY A 141 1.30 -4.36 -5.50
N ASP A 142 2.32 -4.82 -4.83
CA ASP A 142 3.39 -3.93 -4.39
C ASP A 142 4.59 -4.03 -5.34
N PRO A 143 4.99 -2.93 -6.01
CA PRO A 143 6.12 -2.94 -6.93
C PRO A 143 7.44 -3.31 -6.25
N LEU A 144 7.63 -3.04 -4.95
CA LEU A 144 8.86 -3.40 -4.23
C LEU A 144 8.98 -4.91 -3.96
N LEU A 145 7.96 -5.71 -4.25
CA LEU A 145 8.09 -7.16 -4.23
C LEU A 145 8.84 -7.70 -5.46
N LEU A 146 8.90 -6.92 -6.54
CA LEU A 146 9.70 -7.22 -7.72
C LEU A 146 11.19 -7.19 -7.39
N SER A 147 12.00 -7.93 -8.16
CA SER A 147 13.47 -7.87 -8.05
C SER A 147 13.98 -6.48 -8.42
N THR A 148 15.15 -6.12 -7.88
CA THR A 148 15.81 -4.85 -8.19
C THR A 148 16.10 -4.72 -9.68
N GLY A 149 16.52 -5.81 -10.38
CA GLY A 149 16.70 -5.80 -11.83
C GLY A 149 15.40 -5.43 -12.57
N ARG A 150 14.25 -5.98 -12.18
CA ARG A 150 12.96 -5.61 -12.79
C ARG A 150 12.58 -4.16 -12.54
N LEU A 151 12.85 -3.65 -11.34
CA LEU A 151 12.63 -2.24 -11.04
C LEU A 151 13.56 -1.33 -11.82
N THR A 152 14.81 -1.76 -12.04
CA THR A 152 15.79 -1.04 -12.90
C THR A 152 15.24 -0.90 -14.30
N ASP A 153 14.87 -2.02 -14.95
CA ASP A 153 14.31 -2.00 -16.31
C ASP A 153 13.12 -1.07 -16.43
N MET A 154 12.20 -1.09 -15.44
CA MET A 154 11.02 -0.26 -15.44
C MET A 154 11.34 1.23 -15.25
N ILE A 155 12.16 1.57 -14.24
CA ILE A 155 12.49 2.94 -13.91
C ILE A 155 13.30 3.58 -15.05
N GLU A 156 14.29 2.88 -15.61
CA GLU A 156 15.07 3.38 -16.74
C GLU A 156 14.21 3.60 -17.99
N SER A 157 13.32 2.64 -18.29
CA SER A 157 12.40 2.76 -19.42
C SER A 157 11.45 3.95 -19.29
N ILE A 158 10.96 4.24 -18.07
CA ILE A 158 10.13 5.42 -17.80
C ILE A 158 10.97 6.71 -17.88
N ARG A 159 12.21 6.68 -17.38
CA ARG A 159 13.12 7.85 -17.44
C ARG A 159 13.55 8.20 -18.87
N ALA A 160 13.54 7.23 -19.79
CA ALA A 160 13.77 7.46 -21.22
C ALA A 160 12.60 8.21 -21.92
N ILE A 161 11.50 8.47 -21.22
CA ILE A 161 10.39 9.28 -21.70
C ILE A 161 10.58 10.71 -21.19
N ASP A 162 10.89 11.65 -22.07
CA ASP A 162 11.36 13.00 -21.69
C ASP A 162 10.36 13.80 -20.87
N HIS A 163 9.08 13.72 -21.19
CA HIS A 163 8.01 14.47 -20.53
C HIS A 163 7.61 13.90 -19.15
N VAL A 164 8.06 12.68 -18.79
CA VAL A 164 7.79 12.13 -17.46
C VAL A 164 8.75 12.70 -16.43
N GLN A 165 8.22 13.53 -15.53
CA GLN A 165 8.98 14.19 -14.45
C GLN A 165 8.96 13.39 -13.15
N ILE A 166 7.83 12.74 -12.85
CA ILE A 166 7.61 12.07 -11.57
C ILE A 166 7.40 10.57 -11.80
N ILE A 167 8.14 9.76 -11.04
CA ILE A 167 7.83 8.34 -10.85
C ILE A 167 7.36 8.16 -9.40
N ARG A 168 6.23 7.50 -9.22
CA ARG A 168 5.72 7.13 -7.89
C ARG A 168 5.71 5.61 -7.76
N LEU A 169 6.09 5.11 -6.58
CA LEU A 169 5.92 3.73 -6.18
C LEU A 169 4.89 3.68 -5.05
N GLY A 170 3.74 3.04 -5.29
CA GLY A 170 2.74 2.79 -4.26
C GLY A 170 3.11 1.53 -3.48
N THR A 171 3.50 1.65 -2.22
CA THR A 171 4.08 0.53 -1.48
C THR A 171 3.67 0.49 -0.01
N LYS A 172 3.49 -0.72 0.52
CA LYS A 172 3.45 -1.03 1.95
C LYS A 172 4.63 -1.94 2.36
N MET A 173 5.58 -2.21 1.46
CA MET A 173 6.76 -3.04 1.78
C MET A 173 7.63 -2.41 2.85
N THR A 174 7.67 -1.09 2.96
CA THR A 174 8.35 -0.39 4.07
C THR A 174 7.82 -0.80 5.44
N ALA A 175 6.51 -1.10 5.56
CA ALA A 175 5.89 -1.64 6.76
C ALA A 175 6.00 -3.17 6.84
N PHE A 176 5.80 -3.88 5.72
CA PHE A 176 5.73 -5.35 5.72
C PHE A 176 7.08 -6.05 5.72
N ASN A 177 8.10 -5.43 5.14
CA ASN A 177 9.45 -5.96 5.04
C ASN A 177 10.47 -4.84 4.80
N PRO A 178 10.88 -4.08 5.84
CA PRO A 178 11.86 -3.01 5.69
C PRO A 178 13.21 -3.48 5.16
N TRP A 179 13.58 -4.77 5.37
CA TRP A 179 14.83 -5.35 4.85
C TRP A 179 14.88 -5.41 3.33
N ARG A 180 13.73 -5.32 2.63
CA ARG A 180 13.71 -5.16 1.17
C ARG A 180 14.50 -3.93 0.70
N ILE A 181 14.63 -2.94 1.57
CA ILE A 181 15.40 -1.71 1.34
C ILE A 181 16.72 -1.73 2.12
N LEU A 182 16.69 -2.17 3.36
CA LEU A 182 17.87 -2.15 4.24
C LEU A 182 19.01 -3.02 3.72
N ASP A 183 18.68 -4.18 3.13
CA ASP A 183 19.65 -5.18 2.66
C ASP A 183 19.89 -5.10 1.13
N ASP A 184 19.34 -4.10 0.43
CA ASP A 184 19.44 -3.97 -1.02
C ASP A 184 20.13 -2.66 -1.43
N ALA A 185 21.45 -2.62 -1.33
CA ALA A 185 22.24 -1.47 -1.74
C ALA A 185 22.05 -1.11 -3.24
N PRO A 186 21.96 -2.07 -4.20
CA PRO A 186 21.64 -1.77 -5.59
C PRO A 186 20.29 -1.05 -5.77
N LEU A 187 19.26 -1.34 -4.97
CA LEU A 187 18.01 -0.62 -5.03
C LEU A 187 18.18 0.84 -4.60
N LEU A 188 18.93 1.09 -3.52
CA LEU A 188 19.21 2.45 -3.05
C LEU A 188 20.02 3.25 -4.07
N GLU A 189 20.99 2.61 -4.75
CA GLU A 189 21.76 3.22 -5.84
C GLU A 189 20.86 3.57 -7.03
N LEU A 190 20.00 2.65 -7.47
CA LEU A 190 19.01 2.90 -8.52
C LEU A 190 18.15 4.13 -8.20
N LEU A 191 17.58 4.16 -6.98
CA LEU A 191 16.72 5.25 -6.55
C LEU A 191 17.48 6.59 -6.51
N SER A 192 18.70 6.59 -6.00
CA SER A 192 19.54 7.79 -5.92
C SER A 192 19.93 8.33 -7.31
N THR A 193 20.23 7.42 -8.25
CA THR A 193 20.56 7.79 -9.62
C THR A 193 19.39 8.44 -10.36
N HIS A 194 18.20 7.92 -10.15
CA HIS A 194 16.99 8.33 -10.89
C HIS A 194 16.09 9.35 -10.16
N SER A 195 16.40 9.71 -8.91
CA SER A 195 15.70 10.79 -8.18
C SER A 195 16.51 12.08 -8.19
N THR A 196 16.46 12.81 -9.29
CA THR A 196 17.26 14.03 -9.53
C THR A 196 16.49 15.30 -9.13
N PRO A 197 17.13 16.49 -9.07
CA PRO A 197 16.45 17.77 -8.78
C PRO A 197 15.28 18.09 -9.71
N TYR A 198 15.33 17.64 -10.97
CA TYR A 198 14.31 17.94 -11.98
C TYR A 198 13.34 16.77 -12.22
N LYS A 199 13.72 15.52 -11.88
CA LYS A 199 12.92 14.32 -12.08
C LYS A 199 12.91 13.50 -10.79
N ARG A 200 11.84 13.57 -9.99
CA ARG A 200 11.78 12.97 -8.66
C ARG A 200 11.17 11.57 -8.66
N ILE A 201 11.62 10.78 -7.69
CA ILE A 201 10.94 9.52 -7.30
C ILE A 201 10.23 9.76 -5.96
N TYR A 202 8.97 9.34 -5.90
CA TYR A 202 8.14 9.40 -4.69
C TYR A 202 7.79 8.00 -4.23
N PHE A 203 7.87 7.75 -2.94
CA PHE A 203 7.26 6.60 -2.32
C PHE A 203 5.94 7.04 -1.68
N MET A 204 4.85 6.46 -2.19
CA MET A 204 3.53 6.58 -1.61
C MET A 204 3.39 5.45 -0.59
N ASN A 205 3.92 5.68 0.62
CA ASN A 205 3.90 4.70 1.69
C ASN A 205 2.50 4.50 2.22
N HIS A 206 2.29 3.34 2.86
CA HIS A 206 1.00 2.95 3.39
C HIS A 206 1.18 2.43 4.82
N PHE A 207 1.17 3.33 5.79
CA PHE A 207 1.14 3.03 7.21
C PHE A 207 -0.25 3.36 7.74
N ASP A 208 -0.87 2.44 8.46
CA ASP A 208 -2.24 2.56 8.97
C ASP A 208 -2.27 2.77 10.49
N HIS A 209 -1.22 2.34 11.21
CA HIS A 209 -1.18 2.38 12.66
C HIS A 209 0.21 2.79 13.18
N PRO A 210 0.32 3.57 14.29
CA PRO A 210 1.61 4.00 14.85
C PRO A 210 2.58 2.86 15.20
N ARG A 211 2.07 1.67 15.53
CA ARG A 211 2.87 0.47 15.85
C ARG A 211 3.60 -0.13 14.66
N GLU A 212 3.24 0.24 13.43
CA GLU A 212 3.99 -0.15 12.23
C GLU A 212 5.33 0.59 12.12
N LEU A 213 5.51 1.72 12.83
CA LEU A 213 6.71 2.56 12.79
C LEU A 213 7.76 2.06 13.79
N THR A 214 8.30 0.89 13.53
CA THR A 214 9.38 0.25 14.32
C THR A 214 10.75 0.80 13.95
N ASP A 215 11.78 0.53 14.74
CA ASP A 215 13.15 0.98 14.47
C ASP A 215 13.66 0.56 13.08
N PRO A 216 13.50 -0.70 12.61
CA PRO A 216 13.88 -1.05 11.24
C PRO A 216 13.12 -0.27 10.16
N VAL A 217 11.84 0.06 10.40
CA VAL A 217 11.05 0.88 9.47
C VAL A 217 11.59 2.31 9.43
N ILE A 218 11.90 2.90 10.58
CA ILE A 218 12.46 4.26 10.67
C ILE A 218 13.81 4.32 9.95
N GLU A 219 14.69 3.34 10.16
CA GLU A 219 15.98 3.24 9.45
C GLU A 219 15.77 3.09 7.93
N CYS A 220 14.82 2.26 7.52
CA CYS A 220 14.46 2.09 6.11
C CYS A 220 14.05 3.41 5.46
N LEU A 221 13.17 4.17 6.13
CA LEU A 221 12.72 5.47 5.61
C LEU A 221 13.86 6.50 5.55
N ASP A 222 14.76 6.53 6.54
CA ASP A 222 15.94 7.40 6.53
C ASP A 222 16.87 7.09 5.35
N LYS A 223 17.14 5.80 5.06
CA LYS A 223 17.94 5.40 3.87
C LYS A 223 17.28 5.84 2.56
N LEU A 224 15.96 5.74 2.43
CA LEU A 224 15.22 6.22 1.26
C LEU A 224 15.33 7.75 1.10
N ILE A 225 15.20 8.51 2.19
CA ILE A 225 15.39 9.96 2.18
C ILE A 225 16.81 10.32 1.74
N ARG A 226 17.83 9.64 2.26
CA ARG A 226 19.24 9.85 1.87
C ARG A 226 19.50 9.49 0.40
N ALA A 227 18.75 8.53 -0.15
CA ALA A 227 18.77 8.22 -1.59
C ALA A 227 18.00 9.25 -2.43
N GLY A 228 17.52 10.37 -1.86
CA GLY A 228 16.85 11.44 -2.58
C GLY A 228 15.38 11.14 -2.93
N VAL A 229 14.79 10.09 -2.35
CA VAL A 229 13.37 9.75 -2.52
C VAL A 229 12.50 10.68 -1.66
N ILE A 230 11.40 11.13 -2.21
CA ILE A 230 10.40 11.90 -1.47
C ILE A 230 9.36 10.94 -0.89
N LEU A 231 9.18 10.99 0.42
CA LEU A 231 8.25 10.11 1.13
C LEU A 231 6.96 10.83 1.45
N THR A 232 5.84 10.13 1.26
CA THR A 232 4.53 10.54 1.76
C THR A 232 3.77 9.31 2.24
N ASN A 233 2.82 9.50 3.16
CA ASN A 233 1.93 8.44 3.61
C ASN A 233 0.51 8.66 3.12
N GLN A 234 -0.12 7.61 2.63
CA GLN A 234 -1.55 7.55 2.34
C GLN A 234 -2.13 6.28 2.96
N CYS A 235 -3.26 6.40 3.62
CA CYS A 235 -3.94 5.24 4.19
C CYS A 235 -5.46 5.41 4.13
N PRO A 236 -6.25 4.34 4.13
CA PRO A 236 -7.68 4.44 4.38
C PRO A 236 -7.97 4.60 5.88
N LEU A 237 -9.12 5.19 6.19
CA LEU A 237 -9.72 5.12 7.51
C LEU A 237 -10.42 3.77 7.65
N VAL A 238 -10.00 2.96 8.63
CA VAL A 238 -10.40 1.56 8.77
C VAL A 238 -10.87 1.27 10.18
N ALA A 239 -12.09 0.73 10.31
CA ALA A 239 -12.69 0.40 11.60
C ALA A 239 -11.85 -0.61 12.39
N GLY A 240 -11.58 -0.29 13.65
CA GLY A 240 -10.79 -1.09 14.58
C GLY A 240 -9.28 -1.07 14.30
N ILE A 241 -8.79 -0.13 13.49
CA ILE A 241 -7.36 0.05 13.19
C ILE A 241 -6.93 1.48 13.50
N ASN A 242 -7.51 2.46 12.83
CA ASN A 242 -7.15 3.87 12.96
C ASN A 242 -8.38 4.80 13.04
N ASP A 243 -9.55 4.24 13.36
CA ASP A 243 -10.79 4.98 13.53
C ASP A 243 -10.98 5.61 14.92
N ASP A 244 -9.87 5.74 15.65
CA ASP A 244 -9.74 6.54 16.86
C ASP A 244 -8.95 7.83 16.57
N PRO A 245 -9.45 9.02 16.95
CA PRO A 245 -8.77 10.28 16.68
C PRO A 245 -7.38 10.39 17.31
N GLU A 246 -7.15 9.77 18.47
CA GLU A 246 -5.85 9.80 19.16
C GLU A 246 -4.83 8.94 18.41
N VAL A 247 -5.22 7.73 18.00
CA VAL A 247 -4.39 6.82 17.20
C VAL A 247 -4.02 7.47 15.87
N LEU A 248 -4.99 8.07 15.18
CA LEU A 248 -4.77 8.72 13.89
C LEU A 248 -3.86 9.97 14.04
N SER A 249 -4.07 10.77 15.08
CA SER A 249 -3.21 11.92 15.38
C SER A 249 -1.79 11.50 15.72
N GLU A 250 -1.62 10.44 16.51
CA GLU A 250 -0.31 9.88 16.84
C GLU A 250 0.42 9.41 15.57
N LEU A 251 -0.29 8.68 14.68
CA LEU A 251 0.25 8.24 13.41
C LEU A 251 0.75 9.42 12.58
N PHE A 252 -0.06 10.46 12.42
CA PHE A 252 0.29 11.65 11.63
C PHE A 252 1.49 12.41 12.20
N ARG A 253 1.59 12.53 13.53
CA ARG A 253 2.73 13.16 14.19
C ARG A 253 4.01 12.35 13.99
N LYS A 254 3.97 11.05 14.28
CA LYS A 254 5.15 10.17 14.13
C LYS A 254 5.65 10.15 12.69
N LEU A 255 4.75 10.00 11.71
CA LEU A 255 5.10 10.06 10.29
C LEU A 255 5.78 11.39 9.91
N SER A 256 5.30 12.50 10.46
CA SER A 256 5.89 13.81 10.20
C SER A 256 7.29 13.93 10.79
N TRP A 257 7.55 13.36 11.97
CA TRP A 257 8.87 13.38 12.61
C TRP A 257 9.93 12.63 11.83
N ILE A 258 9.54 11.52 11.20
CA ILE A 258 10.46 10.63 10.47
C ILE A 258 10.55 10.96 8.97
N GLY A 259 10.03 12.11 8.54
CA GLY A 259 10.17 12.58 7.16
C GLY A 259 9.23 11.92 6.14
N CYS A 260 8.17 11.25 6.59
CA CYS A 260 7.14 10.64 5.75
C CYS A 260 5.76 11.25 6.05
N PRO A 261 5.54 12.56 5.82
CA PRO A 261 4.34 13.24 6.27
C PRO A 261 3.06 12.67 5.65
N PRO A 262 1.92 12.74 6.37
CA PRO A 262 0.63 12.31 5.84
C PRO A 262 0.25 13.13 4.60
N TYR A 263 -0.33 12.44 3.60
CA TYR A 263 -0.75 13.03 2.33
C TYR A 263 -2.26 12.85 2.10
N TYR A 264 -2.75 11.61 2.13
CA TYR A 264 -4.17 11.30 2.01
C TYR A 264 -4.65 10.40 3.15
N LEU A 265 -5.87 10.69 3.65
CA LEU A 265 -6.70 9.75 4.38
C LEU A 265 -7.92 9.41 3.49
N PHE A 266 -8.00 8.17 3.04
CA PHE A 266 -9.06 7.74 2.14
C PHE A 266 -10.29 7.24 2.91
N GLN A 267 -11.46 7.64 2.47
CA GLN A 267 -12.70 6.96 2.86
C GLN A 267 -12.76 5.58 2.18
N GLY A 268 -13.00 4.53 2.97
CA GLY A 268 -13.19 3.17 2.46
C GLY A 268 -14.36 3.09 1.48
N ARG A 269 -14.17 2.36 0.37
CA ARG A 269 -15.24 2.10 -0.61
C ARG A 269 -15.94 0.77 -0.29
N PRO A 270 -17.17 0.54 -0.80
CA PRO A 270 -17.91 -0.69 -0.59
C PRO A 270 -17.33 -1.84 -1.45
N ILE A 271 -16.15 -2.32 -1.08
CA ILE A 271 -15.46 -3.44 -1.72
C ILE A 271 -15.98 -4.75 -1.10
N ALA A 272 -16.19 -5.77 -1.92
CA ALA A 272 -16.55 -7.10 -1.45
C ALA A 272 -15.54 -7.62 -0.40
N GLY A 273 -16.05 -8.09 0.74
CA GLY A 273 -15.24 -8.51 1.88
C GLY A 273 -14.72 -7.37 2.77
N ASN A 274 -15.04 -6.09 2.50
CA ASN A 274 -14.57 -4.97 3.31
C ASN A 274 -15.63 -4.43 4.30
N GLU A 275 -16.79 -5.06 4.41
CA GLU A 275 -17.81 -4.60 5.33
C GLU A 275 -17.31 -4.44 6.79
N PRO A 276 -16.52 -5.38 7.35
CA PRO A 276 -16.02 -5.26 8.73
C PRO A 276 -15.10 -4.06 8.97
N PHE A 277 -14.56 -3.50 7.91
CA PHE A 277 -13.57 -2.41 7.93
C PHE A 277 -14.17 -1.03 7.64
N LYS A 278 -15.48 -0.97 7.38
CA LYS A 278 -16.15 0.27 7.00
C LYS A 278 -16.25 1.24 8.18
N VAL A 279 -15.99 2.51 7.91
CA VAL A 279 -16.31 3.63 8.80
C VAL A 279 -17.35 4.49 8.09
N PRO A 280 -18.50 4.81 8.72
CA PRO A 280 -19.48 5.73 8.12
C PRO A 280 -18.86 7.10 7.83
N ILE A 281 -19.19 7.70 6.68
CA ILE A 281 -18.52 8.92 6.20
C ILE A 281 -18.60 10.09 7.18
N VAL A 282 -19.73 10.28 7.85
CA VAL A 282 -19.91 11.34 8.85
C VAL A 282 -18.97 11.09 10.04
N ARG A 283 -18.95 9.86 10.55
CA ARG A 283 -18.05 9.47 11.63
C ARG A 283 -16.58 9.60 11.22
N GLY A 284 -16.26 9.20 10.00
CA GLY A 284 -14.91 9.35 9.44
C GLY A 284 -14.45 10.81 9.38
N TRP A 285 -15.34 11.72 8.99
CA TRP A 285 -15.05 13.14 8.99
C TRP A 285 -14.84 13.70 10.41
N GLU A 286 -15.65 13.27 11.39
CA GLU A 286 -15.48 13.65 12.79
C GLU A 286 -14.12 13.22 13.34
N ILE A 287 -13.76 11.94 13.13
CA ILE A 287 -12.46 11.38 13.55
C ILE A 287 -11.31 12.16 12.92
N PHE A 288 -11.36 12.36 11.61
CA PHE A 288 -10.33 13.10 10.89
C PHE A 288 -10.17 14.52 11.41
N ARG A 289 -11.27 15.24 11.56
CA ARG A 289 -11.27 16.61 12.10
C ARG A 289 -10.68 16.68 13.51
N GLU A 290 -11.05 15.73 14.39
CA GLU A 290 -10.55 15.69 15.75
C GLU A 290 -9.06 15.33 15.79
N ALA A 291 -8.61 14.35 15.01
CA ALA A 291 -7.21 14.01 14.88
C ALA A 291 -6.36 15.21 14.41
N LEU A 292 -6.86 16.00 13.45
CA LEU A 292 -6.16 17.20 13.00
C LEU A 292 -6.12 18.32 14.08
N ARG A 293 -7.10 18.38 14.98
CA ARG A 293 -7.08 19.37 16.09
C ARG A 293 -5.98 19.08 17.10
N GLN A 294 -5.65 17.81 17.32
CA GLN A 294 -4.61 17.38 18.25
C GLN A 294 -3.18 17.57 17.69
N GLY A 295 -3.05 17.80 16.37
CA GLY A 295 -1.78 18.01 15.69
C GLY A 295 -1.56 19.46 15.25
N ALA A 296 -0.33 19.77 14.85
CA ALA A 296 0.04 21.07 14.27
C ALA A 296 1.00 20.89 13.08
N GLY A 297 1.12 21.92 12.24
CA GLY A 297 2.11 21.96 11.16
C GLY A 297 2.00 20.78 10.19
N LEU A 298 3.06 20.04 10.03
CA LEU A 298 3.18 18.94 9.05
C LEU A 298 2.21 17.78 9.32
N ALA A 299 1.83 17.53 10.58
CA ALA A 299 0.87 16.49 10.95
C ALA A 299 -0.56 16.79 10.44
N ARG A 300 -0.85 18.03 10.07
CA ARG A 300 -2.16 18.47 9.54
C ARG A 300 -2.23 18.51 8.01
N ARG A 301 -1.24 17.96 7.31
CA ARG A 301 -1.18 17.99 5.84
C ARG A 301 -2.13 17.01 5.16
N ALA A 302 -2.58 15.96 5.86
CA ALA A 302 -3.54 15.00 5.32
C ALA A 302 -4.82 15.69 4.82
N ARG A 303 -5.40 15.16 3.74
CA ARG A 303 -6.65 15.59 3.13
C ARG A 303 -7.44 14.40 2.62
#